data_6c5eec24a73be070747c2b5966fa1459
#
_entry.id   6c5eec24a73be070747c2b5966fa1459
#
_cell.length_a   1.000
_cell.length_b   1.000
_cell.length_c   1.000
_cell.angle_alpha   90.00
_cell.angle_beta   90.00
_cell.angle_gamma   90.00
#
_symmetry.space_group_name_H-M   'P 1'
#
loop_
_entity.id
_entity.type
_entity.pdbx_description
1 polymer ?
#
loop_
_entity_poly.entity_id
_entity_poly.type
_entity_poly.pdbx_seq_one_letter_code
_entity_poly.pdbx_strand_id
1 'polypeptide(L)'
;MSRYRRAQVPGATYFFTVNLRNRRSDLLVRHIDLLRETVRATRERHPFHIDAWVVLPDHMHCVWTLPEGDADFALRWKVIKLAFARRLPKTEVLTATQRSPGARGIWQRKSGTDHD
;
A
#
# COMPACT_ATOMS: atom_id res chain seq x y z
N MET A 1 5.95 5.18 21.41
CA MET A 1 5.98 5.05 21.01
C MET A 1 5.99 5.50 20.37
N SER A 2 5.96 5.85 20.10
CA SER A 2 5.91 6.08 19.48
C SER A 2 6.57 6.12 18.86
N ARG A 3 7.08 6.75 19.30
CA ARG A 3 7.70 6.53 18.61
C ARG A 3 7.82 5.38 18.30
N TYR A 4 7.08 5.09 18.17
CA TYR A 4 6.96 3.71 17.86
C TYR A 4 7.52 3.39 16.49
N ARG A 5 8.38 2.43 16.45
CA ARG A 5 9.01 2.04 15.21
C ARG A 5 8.70 0.58 14.92
N ARG A 6 8.28 0.30 13.70
CA ARG A 6 7.95 -1.07 13.32
C ARG A 6 9.22 -1.90 13.22
N ALA A 7 9.30 -2.95 14.01
CA ALA A 7 10.44 -3.84 13.98
C ALA A 7 10.38 -4.73 12.72
N GLN A 8 11.53 -5.05 12.17
CA GLN A 8 11.62 -5.95 11.04
C GLN A 8 12.01 -7.33 11.57
N VAL A 9 11.00 -8.11 11.91
CA VAL A 9 11.19 -9.45 12.44
C VAL A 9 10.86 -10.46 11.35
N PRO A 10 11.84 -11.29 10.94
CA PRO A 10 11.60 -12.26 9.88
C PRO A 10 10.45 -13.20 10.21
N GLY A 11 9.58 -13.42 9.23
CA GLY A 11 8.46 -14.34 9.39
C GLY A 11 7.34 -13.83 10.29
N ALA A 12 7.41 -12.57 10.71
CA ALA A 12 6.43 -12.04 11.66
C ALA A 12 5.17 -11.57 10.96
N THR A 13 4.17 -11.29 11.77
CA THR A 13 2.91 -10.73 11.33
C THR A 13 2.93 -9.23 11.60
N TYR A 14 2.50 -8.46 10.60
CA TYR A 14 2.54 -7.00 10.65
C TYR A 14 1.16 -6.42 10.38
N PHE A 15 0.87 -5.31 11.03
CA PHE A 15 -0.33 -4.52 10.77
C PHE A 15 0.06 -3.24 10.05
N PHE A 16 -0.68 -2.89 9.01
CA PHE A 16 -0.40 -1.68 8.22
C PHE A 16 -1.64 -0.84 8.06
N THR A 17 -1.42 0.48 8.01
CA THR A 17 -2.42 1.43 7.57
C THR A 17 -1.80 2.22 6.43
N VAL A 18 -2.48 2.27 5.30
CA VAL A 18 -1.99 2.96 4.12
C VAL A 18 -3.05 3.94 3.67
N ASN A 19 -2.68 5.20 3.54
CA ASN A 19 -3.60 6.27 3.19
C ASN A 19 -3.31 6.84 1.83
N LEU A 20 -4.40 7.23 1.14
CA LEU A 20 -4.23 8.07 -0.04
C LEU A 20 -3.89 9.48 0.42
N ARG A 21 -3.16 10.18 -0.41
CA ARG A 21 -2.80 11.56 -0.12
C ARG A 21 -4.05 12.44 -0.06
N ASN A 22 -4.97 12.23 -1.02
CA ASN A 22 -6.22 12.95 -1.03
C ASN A 22 -7.25 12.17 -0.21
N ARG A 23 -7.53 12.66 1.00
CA ARG A 23 -8.40 11.95 1.92
C ARG A 23 -9.88 12.04 1.53
N ARG A 24 -10.20 12.81 0.51
CA ARG A 24 -11.56 12.86 -0.02
C ARG A 24 -11.77 11.96 -1.21
N SER A 25 -10.73 11.28 -1.62
CA SER A 25 -10.79 10.40 -2.79
C SER A 25 -11.50 9.09 -2.45
N ASP A 26 -12.14 8.50 -3.45
CA ASP A 26 -12.72 7.16 -3.34
C ASP A 26 -11.96 6.19 -4.23
N LEU A 27 -10.73 6.55 -4.57
CA LEU A 27 -9.95 5.85 -5.57
C LEU A 27 -9.79 4.36 -5.28
N LEU A 28 -9.56 4.00 -4.03
CA LEU A 28 -9.30 2.61 -3.69
C LEU A 28 -10.52 1.73 -3.92
N VAL A 29 -11.70 2.24 -3.60
CA VAL A 29 -12.94 1.48 -3.80
C VAL A 29 -13.35 1.53 -5.26
N ARG A 30 -13.18 2.68 -5.90
CA ARG A 30 -13.55 2.83 -7.31
C ARG A 30 -12.74 1.91 -8.20
N HIS A 31 -11.49 1.68 -7.85
CA HIS A 31 -10.61 0.80 -8.62
C HIS A 31 -10.21 -0.43 -7.82
N ILE A 32 -11.19 -0.99 -7.10
CA ILE A 32 -10.91 -2.11 -6.22
C ILE A 32 -10.42 -3.35 -6.97
N ASP A 33 -10.94 -3.58 -8.16
CA ASP A 33 -10.52 -4.75 -8.93
C ASP A 33 -9.06 -4.61 -9.37
N LEU A 34 -8.68 -3.40 -9.73
CA LEU A 34 -7.30 -3.13 -10.11
C LEU A 34 -6.37 -3.31 -8.92
N LEU A 35 -6.80 -2.86 -7.75
CA LEU A 35 -6.03 -3.04 -6.54
C LEU A 35 -5.83 -4.51 -6.22
N ARG A 36 -6.90 -5.29 -6.31
CA ARG A 36 -6.83 -6.72 -6.06
C ARG A 36 -5.88 -7.41 -7.02
N GLU A 37 -5.96 -7.05 -8.27
CA GLU A 37 -5.10 -7.62 -9.29
C GLU A 37 -3.64 -7.27 -9.02
N THR A 38 -3.39 -6.04 -8.62
CA THR A 38 -2.04 -5.58 -8.32
C THR A 38 -1.45 -6.34 -7.14
N VAL A 39 -2.26 -6.53 -6.09
CA VAL A 39 -1.82 -7.27 -4.92
C VAL A 39 -1.54 -8.73 -5.27
N ARG A 40 -2.43 -9.33 -6.06
CA ARG A 40 -2.26 -10.72 -6.47
C ARG A 40 -0.95 -10.90 -7.25
N ALA A 41 -0.69 -10.01 -8.19
CA ALA A 41 0.53 -10.08 -8.98
C ALA A 41 1.77 -9.89 -8.13
N THR A 42 1.69 -8.99 -7.16
CA THR A 42 2.81 -8.76 -6.25
C THR A 42 3.11 -10.00 -5.43
N ARG A 43 2.07 -10.67 -4.94
CA ARG A 43 2.24 -11.88 -4.14
C ARG A 43 2.84 -13.04 -4.93
N GLU A 44 2.64 -13.06 -6.23
CA GLU A 44 3.25 -14.09 -7.05
C GLU A 44 4.76 -13.93 -7.11
N ARG A 45 5.25 -12.70 -7.07
CA ARG A 45 6.68 -12.44 -7.17
C ARG A 45 7.33 -12.30 -5.80
N HIS A 46 6.58 -11.79 -4.83
CA HIS A 46 7.08 -11.56 -3.49
C HIS A 46 6.04 -12.07 -2.49
N PRO A 47 6.02 -13.39 -2.26
CA PRO A 47 4.94 -14.02 -1.49
C PRO A 47 4.79 -13.47 -0.08
N PHE A 48 3.57 -13.36 0.34
CA PHE A 48 3.22 -13.08 1.73
C PHE A 48 1.79 -13.53 1.96
N HIS A 49 1.48 -13.83 3.21
CA HIS A 49 0.15 -14.28 3.57
C HIS A 49 -0.69 -13.08 4.01
N ILE A 50 -1.90 -13.00 3.50
CA ILE A 50 -2.83 -11.95 3.89
C ILE A 50 -3.73 -12.51 4.98
N ASP A 51 -3.55 -12.04 6.20
CA ASP A 51 -4.40 -12.45 7.31
C ASP A 51 -5.71 -11.69 7.32
N ALA A 52 -5.66 -10.42 6.95
CA ALA A 52 -6.85 -9.58 6.86
C ALA A 52 -6.55 -8.37 6.00
N TRP A 53 -7.58 -7.85 5.34
CA TRP A 53 -7.41 -6.64 4.53
C TRP A 53 -8.77 -5.97 4.40
N VAL A 54 -8.84 -4.72 4.85
CA VAL A 54 -10.04 -3.91 4.74
C VAL A 54 -9.72 -2.69 3.89
N VAL A 55 -10.51 -2.46 2.86
CA VAL A 55 -10.31 -1.34 1.96
C VAL A 55 -11.44 -0.34 2.16
N LEU A 56 -11.07 0.89 2.47
CA LEU A 56 -11.99 2.01 2.58
C LEU A 56 -11.69 2.95 1.42
N PRO A 57 -12.56 3.92 1.15
CA PRO A 57 -12.37 4.73 -0.06
C PRO A 57 -11.00 5.38 -0.18
N ASP A 58 -10.47 5.91 0.92
CA ASP A 58 -9.23 6.66 0.89
C ASP A 58 -8.10 6.05 1.71
N HIS A 59 -8.32 4.89 2.30
CA HIS A 59 -7.28 4.22 3.05
C HIS A 59 -7.61 2.75 3.21
N MET A 60 -6.64 2.00 3.70
CA MET A 60 -6.83 0.58 3.90
C MET A 60 -6.01 0.12 5.10
N HIS A 61 -6.51 -0.93 5.74
CA HIS A 61 -5.83 -1.59 6.85
C HIS A 61 -5.60 -3.02 6.46
N CYS A 62 -4.43 -3.56 6.76
CA CYS A 62 -4.18 -4.94 6.45
C CYS A 62 -3.22 -5.56 7.45
N VAL A 63 -3.32 -6.88 7.54
CA VAL A 63 -2.45 -7.67 8.39
C VAL A 63 -1.80 -8.72 7.50
N TRP A 64 -0.49 -8.74 7.47
CA TRP A 64 0.28 -9.67 6.64
C TRP A 64 1.20 -10.50 7.51
N THR A 65 1.46 -11.73 7.08
CA THR A 65 2.52 -12.55 7.64
C THR A 65 3.51 -12.83 6.54
N LEU A 66 4.75 -12.50 6.77
CA LEU A 66 5.80 -12.70 5.78
C LEU A 66 6.37 -14.12 5.89
N PRO A 67 6.99 -14.60 4.80
CA PRO A 67 7.59 -15.93 4.83
C PRO A 67 8.69 -16.03 5.87
N GLU A 68 8.96 -17.24 6.29
CA GLU A 68 10.05 -17.49 7.23
C GLU A 68 11.34 -16.90 6.66
N GLY A 69 12.08 -16.19 7.50
CA GLY A 69 13.34 -15.60 7.09
C GLY A 69 13.23 -14.26 6.36
N ASP A 70 12.01 -13.79 6.13
CA ASP A 70 11.78 -12.59 5.34
C ASP A 70 11.16 -11.51 6.22
N ALA A 71 11.66 -10.29 6.12
CA ALA A 71 11.14 -9.15 6.87
C ALA A 71 10.94 -7.94 5.96
N ASP A 72 10.96 -8.15 4.64
CA ASP A 72 10.97 -7.03 3.72
C ASP A 72 9.57 -6.62 3.29
N PHE A 73 8.80 -6.10 4.24
CA PHE A 73 7.49 -5.57 3.91
C PHE A 73 7.59 -4.29 3.08
N ALA A 74 8.67 -3.54 3.23
CA ALA A 74 8.83 -2.28 2.50
C ALA A 74 8.91 -2.50 0.98
N LEU A 75 9.59 -3.54 0.55
CA LEU A 75 9.66 -3.86 -0.87
C LEU A 75 8.28 -4.17 -1.42
N ARG A 76 7.51 -4.95 -0.70
CA ARG A 76 6.18 -5.34 -1.13
C ARG A 76 5.26 -4.14 -1.26
N TRP A 77 5.30 -3.24 -0.28
CA TRP A 77 4.49 -2.02 -0.37
C TRP A 77 4.93 -1.14 -1.53
N LYS A 78 6.23 -1.02 -1.74
CA LYS A 78 6.75 -0.23 -2.85
C LYS A 78 6.21 -0.76 -4.17
N VAL A 79 6.27 -2.07 -4.37
CA VAL A 79 5.79 -2.69 -5.61
C VAL A 79 4.30 -2.47 -5.78
N ILE A 80 3.52 -2.68 -4.72
CA ILE A 80 2.07 -2.52 -4.79
C ILE A 80 1.71 -1.08 -5.13
N LYS A 81 2.31 -0.14 -4.42
CA LYS A 81 1.97 1.28 -4.62
C LYS A 81 2.32 1.76 -6.02
N LEU A 82 3.50 1.39 -6.49
CA LEU A 82 3.91 1.80 -7.83
C LEU A 82 3.07 1.14 -8.91
N ALA A 83 2.82 -0.16 -8.78
CA ALA A 83 2.08 -0.88 -9.80
C ALA A 83 0.64 -0.40 -9.88
N PHE A 84 0.02 -0.14 -8.74
CA PHE A 84 -1.34 0.39 -8.74
C PHE A 84 -1.40 1.74 -9.43
N ALA A 85 -0.48 2.63 -9.08
CA ALA A 85 -0.45 3.98 -9.67
C ALA A 85 -0.25 3.93 -11.17
N ARG A 86 0.62 3.04 -11.64
CA ARG A 86 0.88 2.92 -13.07
C ARG A 86 -0.29 2.38 -13.84
N ARG A 87 -1.13 1.57 -13.21
CA ARG A 87 -2.26 0.93 -13.87
C ARG A 87 -3.51 1.79 -13.87
N LEU A 88 -3.51 2.89 -13.11
CA LEU A 88 -4.66 3.78 -13.08
C LEU A 88 -4.80 4.50 -14.40
N PRO A 89 -6.05 4.86 -14.78
CA PRO A 89 -6.25 5.67 -15.98
C PRO A 89 -5.46 6.97 -15.87
N LYS A 90 -5.01 7.47 -17.03
CA LYS A 90 -4.20 8.67 -17.05
C LYS A 90 -4.87 9.86 -16.37
N THR A 91 -6.17 10.00 -16.54
CA THR A 91 -6.87 11.12 -15.93
C THR A 91 -6.79 11.08 -14.41
N GLU A 92 -6.88 9.87 -13.85
CA GLU A 92 -6.77 9.73 -12.41
C GLU A 92 -5.38 10.10 -11.93
N VAL A 93 -4.37 9.64 -12.66
CA VAL A 93 -2.99 9.92 -12.29
C VAL A 93 -2.69 11.41 -12.39
N LEU A 94 -3.14 12.05 -13.46
CA LEU A 94 -2.90 13.47 -13.63
C LEU A 94 -3.54 14.28 -12.52
N THR A 95 -4.77 13.94 -12.16
CA THR A 95 -5.45 14.63 -11.08
C THR A 95 -4.72 14.44 -9.75
N ALA A 96 -4.31 13.21 -9.48
CA ALA A 96 -3.66 12.88 -8.21
C ALA A 96 -2.29 13.53 -8.09
N THR A 97 -1.58 13.70 -9.20
CA THR A 97 -0.21 14.21 -9.17
C THR A 97 -0.11 15.69 -9.45
N GLN A 98 -1.22 16.39 -9.50
CA GLN A 98 -1.21 17.80 -9.79
C GLN A 98 -0.21 18.59 -8.94
N ARG A 99 -0.09 18.21 -7.68
CA ARG A 99 0.76 18.91 -6.73
C ARG A 99 2.05 18.17 -6.43
N SER A 100 2.18 16.96 -6.92
CA SER A 100 3.35 16.14 -6.68
C SER A 100 3.59 15.27 -7.88
N PRO A 101 4.79 15.25 -8.41
CA PRO A 101 5.06 14.44 -9.60
C PRO A 101 5.08 12.97 -9.29
N GLY A 102 4.71 12.20 -10.29
CA GLY A 102 4.83 10.74 -10.24
C GLY A 102 3.85 10.05 -9.34
N ALA A 103 4.13 8.78 -9.09
CA ALA A 103 3.23 7.94 -8.31
C ALA A 103 3.04 8.42 -6.89
N ARG A 104 3.96 9.20 -6.39
CA ARG A 104 3.88 9.72 -5.04
C ARG A 104 2.71 10.65 -4.82
N GLY A 105 2.17 11.22 -5.90
CA GLY A 105 1.03 12.09 -5.76
C GLY A 105 -0.23 11.38 -5.32
N ILE A 106 -0.27 10.06 -5.46
CA ILE A 106 -1.43 9.25 -5.12
C ILE A 106 -1.41 8.85 -3.66
N TRP A 107 -0.24 8.50 -3.14
CA TRP A 107 -0.12 7.94 -1.81
C TRP A 107 0.38 8.98 -0.82
N GLN A 108 -0.13 8.86 0.41
CA GLN A 108 0.38 9.68 1.49
C GLN A 108 1.82 9.27 1.77
N ARG A 109 2.63 10.24 2.16
CA ARG A 109 4.02 9.95 2.45
C ARG A 109 4.10 9.01 3.64
N LYS A 110 5.17 8.26 3.68
CA LYS A 110 5.31 7.20 4.65
C LYS A 110 5.20 7.67 6.09
N SER A 111 5.51 8.92 6.37
CA SER A 111 5.45 9.40 7.73
C SER A 111 4.08 9.17 8.34
N GLY A 112 3.07 9.13 7.54
CA GLY A 112 1.73 8.91 8.04
C GLY A 112 1.32 7.47 8.07
N THR A 113 2.14 6.57 7.57
CA THR A 113 1.69 5.21 7.39
C THR A 113 2.63 4.17 7.89
N ASP A 114 3.85 4.29 7.52
CA ASP A 114 4.71 3.14 7.64
C ASP A 114 5.32 2.95 8.99
N HIS A 115 5.06 3.83 9.83
CA HIS A 115 5.55 3.66 11.13
C HIS A 115 4.52 3.96 12.10
N ASP A 116 4.06 3.87 11.69
CA ASP A 116 3.21 3.88 12.45
C ASP A 116 2.74 3.28 12.65
#